data_9ccebc08da896e18d9aaca7a7346281d
#
_entry.id   9ccebc08da896e18d9aaca7a7346281d
#
_cell.length_a   1.000
_cell.length_b   1.000
_cell.length_c   1.000
_cell.angle_alpha   90.00
_cell.angle_beta   90.00
_cell.angle_gamma   90.00
#
_symmetry.space_group_name_H-M   'P 1'
#
loop_
_entity.id
_entity.type
_entity.pdbx_description
1 polymer ?
#
loop_
_entity_poly.entity_id
_entity_poly.type
_entity_poly.pdbx_seq_one_letter_code
_entity_poly.pdbx_strand_id
1 'polypeptide(L)'
;KDGESACVVWDSGWLDYADCLDIEYGGEELESHTRYFVNAAVKTASGEIIESGERTFETGLFEESDWKGKWVSIPVNFNGGTLLFRKVITLPKDKKVLRARAYICGLGYHEFFLNGKKIGDERLNPSVT
;
A
#
# COMPACT_ATOMS: atom_id res chain seq x y z
N LYS A 1 -1.99 2.62 -17.88
CA LYS A 1 -1.35 2.99 -19.14
C LYS A 1 -0.10 2.14 -19.23
N ASP A 2 -0.17 1.11 -20.03
CA ASP A 2 0.97 0.29 -20.41
C ASP A 2 1.83 1.14 -21.34
N GLY A 3 2.96 1.66 -20.85
CA GLY A 3 3.88 2.44 -21.70
C GLY A 3 4.51 3.68 -21.06
N GLU A 4 4.27 3.99 -19.81
CA GLU A 4 5.10 4.98 -19.12
C GLU A 4 6.46 4.35 -18.82
N SER A 5 7.49 4.90 -19.43
CA SER A 5 8.88 4.55 -19.11
C SER A 5 9.08 4.82 -17.62
N ALA A 6 9.29 3.76 -16.84
CA ALA A 6 9.62 3.92 -15.45
C ALA A 6 10.94 4.70 -15.36
N CYS A 7 10.96 5.81 -14.64
CA CYS A 7 12.19 6.51 -14.35
C CYS A 7 12.81 5.94 -13.06
N VAL A 8 14.13 5.87 -13.01
CA VAL A 8 14.85 5.51 -11.80
C VAL A 8 14.75 6.70 -10.83
N VAL A 9 14.12 6.47 -9.68
CA VAL A 9 13.99 7.50 -8.62
C VAL A 9 15.15 7.44 -7.63
N TRP A 10 15.84 6.31 -7.56
CA TRP A 10 17.03 6.15 -6.72
C TRP A 10 17.82 4.92 -7.15
N ASP A 11 19.13 5.04 -7.06
CA ASP A 11 20.10 3.97 -7.24
C ASP A 11 21.21 4.15 -6.21
N SER A 12 21.38 3.17 -5.32
CA SER A 12 22.44 3.20 -4.30
C SER A 12 23.83 3.05 -4.90
N GLY A 13 23.93 2.60 -6.15
CA GLY A 13 25.18 2.07 -6.66
C GLY A 13 25.62 0.81 -5.89
N TRP A 14 26.87 0.41 -6.09
CA TRP A 14 27.47 -0.69 -5.33
C TRP A 14 27.91 -0.20 -3.96
N LEU A 15 27.33 -0.84 -2.93
CA LEU A 15 27.69 -0.61 -1.53
C LEU A 15 28.55 -1.78 -1.03
N ASP A 16 29.65 -1.47 -0.36
CA ASP A 16 30.42 -2.46 0.38
C ASP A 16 29.80 -2.66 1.76
N TYR A 17 28.78 -3.51 1.80
CA TYR A 17 27.93 -3.71 2.96
C TYR A 17 27.74 -5.19 3.23
N ALA A 18 28.21 -5.66 4.40
CA ALA A 18 28.27 -7.09 4.71
C ALA A 18 26.90 -7.69 5.03
N ASP A 19 25.99 -6.93 5.63
CA ASP A 19 24.76 -7.48 6.20
C ASP A 19 23.58 -7.56 5.22
N CYS A 20 23.61 -6.87 4.09
CA CYS A 20 22.54 -6.82 3.08
C CYS A 20 21.14 -6.45 3.64
N LEU A 21 21.07 -5.98 4.87
CA LEU A 21 19.85 -5.57 5.57
C LEU A 21 19.92 -4.07 5.88
N ASP A 22 18.76 -3.46 6.04
CA ASP A 22 18.63 -2.08 6.50
C ASP A 22 19.37 -1.05 5.63
N ILE A 23 19.39 -1.27 4.32
CA ILE A 23 19.93 -0.29 3.39
C ILE A 23 19.02 0.92 3.38
N GLU A 24 19.53 2.04 3.88
CA GLU A 24 18.76 3.28 3.97
C GLU A 24 18.48 3.85 2.56
N TYR A 25 17.23 4.20 2.32
CA TYR A 25 16.85 4.89 1.10
C TYR A 25 17.34 6.32 1.11
N GLY A 26 18.19 6.68 0.17
CA GLY A 26 18.79 8.01 0.04
C GLY A 26 18.27 8.81 -1.15
N GLY A 27 17.13 8.42 -1.73
CA GLY A 27 16.53 9.10 -2.86
C GLY A 27 15.65 10.28 -2.48
N GLU A 28 14.95 10.82 -3.47
CA GLU A 28 13.93 11.84 -3.24
C GLU A 28 12.75 11.27 -2.44
N GLU A 29 12.01 12.14 -1.77
CA GLU A 29 10.84 11.76 -1.00
C GLU A 29 9.83 11.02 -1.89
N LEU A 30 9.36 9.86 -1.42
CA LEU A 30 8.40 9.06 -2.16
C LEU A 30 7.01 9.72 -2.15
N GLU A 31 6.30 9.61 -3.25
CA GLU A 31 4.95 10.14 -3.37
C GLU A 31 3.91 9.25 -2.71
N SER A 32 2.86 9.85 -2.14
CA SER A 32 1.67 9.16 -1.64
C SER A 32 0.99 8.35 -2.74
N HIS A 33 0.40 7.21 -2.35
CA HIS A 33 -0.46 6.41 -3.23
C HIS A 33 0.23 5.97 -4.53
N THR A 34 1.52 5.78 -4.51
CA THR A 34 2.33 5.52 -5.71
C THR A 34 2.92 4.12 -5.67
N ARG A 35 2.97 3.48 -6.82
CA ARG A 35 3.57 2.15 -6.98
C ARG A 35 4.99 2.30 -7.47
N TYR A 36 5.90 1.68 -6.74
CA TYR A 36 7.32 1.62 -7.05
C TYR A 36 7.76 0.22 -7.40
N PHE A 37 8.79 0.15 -8.22
CA PHE A 37 9.47 -1.07 -8.59
C PHE A 37 10.86 -1.06 -7.96
N VAL A 38 11.29 -2.18 -7.45
CA VAL A 38 12.60 -2.33 -6.83
C VAL A 38 13.31 -3.55 -7.39
N ASN A 39 14.58 -3.36 -7.72
CA ASN A 39 15.52 -4.40 -8.04
C ASN A 39 16.70 -4.33 -7.07
N ALA A 40 17.25 -5.46 -6.71
CA ALA A 40 18.48 -5.55 -5.96
C ALA A 40 19.45 -6.47 -6.68
N ALA A 41 20.72 -6.13 -6.64
CA ALA A 41 21.80 -6.95 -7.15
C ALA A 41 22.86 -7.17 -6.06
N VAL A 42 23.38 -8.36 -5.98
CA VAL A 42 24.45 -8.74 -5.04
C VAL A 42 25.63 -9.25 -5.84
N LYS A 43 26.80 -8.74 -5.53
CA LYS A 43 28.06 -9.24 -6.10
C LYS A 43 28.72 -10.17 -5.10
N THR A 44 28.90 -11.42 -5.49
CA THR A 44 29.55 -12.43 -4.66
C THR A 44 31.07 -12.23 -4.58
N ALA A 45 31.72 -12.89 -3.65
CA ALA A 45 33.19 -12.88 -3.53
C ALA A 45 33.89 -13.44 -4.79
N SER A 46 33.20 -14.30 -5.55
CA SER A 46 33.71 -14.81 -6.84
C SER A 46 33.56 -13.84 -8.00
N GLY A 47 32.88 -12.69 -7.76
CA GLY A 47 32.60 -11.67 -8.77
C GLY A 47 31.30 -11.90 -9.57
N GLU A 48 30.55 -12.95 -9.27
CA GLU A 48 29.25 -13.20 -9.88
C GLU A 48 28.21 -12.19 -9.38
N ILE A 49 27.36 -11.72 -10.30
CA ILE A 49 26.25 -10.82 -9.98
C ILE A 49 24.96 -11.61 -9.98
N ILE A 50 24.24 -11.55 -8.86
CA ILE A 50 22.93 -12.17 -8.69
C ILE A 50 21.90 -11.06 -8.53
N GLU A 51 20.86 -11.06 -9.37
CA GLU A 51 19.78 -10.09 -9.33
C GLU A 51 18.51 -10.66 -8.70
N SER A 52 17.79 -9.87 -7.93
CA SER A 52 16.55 -10.29 -7.28
C SER A 52 15.36 -10.47 -8.26
N GLY A 53 15.47 -9.92 -9.47
CA GLY A 53 14.34 -9.63 -10.31
C GLY A 53 13.46 -8.52 -9.73
N GLU A 54 12.57 -8.00 -10.58
CA GLU A 54 11.69 -6.89 -10.22
C GLU A 54 10.70 -7.29 -9.10
N ARG A 55 10.60 -6.45 -8.08
CA ARG A 55 9.62 -6.50 -7.01
C ARG A 55 8.86 -5.18 -6.98
N THR A 56 7.69 -5.19 -6.38
CA THR A 56 6.88 -3.97 -6.28
C THR A 56 6.41 -3.75 -4.86
N PHE A 57 6.35 -2.49 -4.48
CA PHE A 57 5.64 -2.04 -3.30
C PHE A 57 4.78 -0.82 -3.63
N GLU A 58 3.92 -0.44 -2.74
CA GLU A 58 3.08 0.74 -2.90
C GLU A 58 3.10 1.54 -1.61
N THR A 59 3.20 2.86 -1.75
CA THR A 59 3.11 3.78 -0.63
C THR A 59 1.66 3.93 -0.17
N GLY A 60 1.49 4.24 1.12
CA GLY A 60 0.21 4.64 1.69
C GLY A 60 -0.15 6.09 1.37
N LEU A 61 -1.05 6.63 2.16
CA LEU A 61 -1.33 8.07 2.21
C LEU A 61 -0.43 8.67 3.30
N PHE A 62 0.38 9.65 2.95
CA PHE A 62 1.34 10.24 3.87
C PHE A 62 0.75 11.43 4.60
N GLU A 63 -0.08 12.23 3.91
CA GLU A 63 -0.62 13.46 4.42
C GLU A 63 -2.12 13.34 4.72
N GLU A 64 -2.59 14.12 5.70
CA GLU A 64 -4.01 14.21 6.01
C GLU A 64 -4.83 14.69 4.80
N SER A 65 -4.26 15.58 3.99
CA SER A 65 -4.88 16.10 2.76
C SER A 65 -5.10 15.06 1.68
N ASP A 66 -4.40 13.92 1.73
CA ASP A 66 -4.57 12.82 0.79
C ASP A 66 -5.86 12.05 1.03
N TRP A 67 -6.38 12.10 2.26
CA TRP A 67 -7.64 11.49 2.61
C TRP A 67 -8.81 12.23 1.99
N LYS A 68 -9.57 11.54 1.13
CA LYS A 68 -10.81 12.07 0.53
C LYS A 68 -12.05 11.62 1.28
N GLY A 69 -11.91 10.63 2.13
CA GLY A 69 -12.97 10.11 3.01
C GLY A 69 -13.29 11.09 4.13
N LYS A 70 -14.51 10.99 4.65
CA LYS A 70 -14.93 11.68 5.87
C LYS A 70 -15.20 10.64 6.94
N TRP A 71 -15.00 11.01 8.19
CA TRP A 71 -15.41 10.19 9.31
C TRP A 71 -16.93 9.92 9.25
N VAL A 72 -17.28 8.70 9.44
CA VAL A 72 -18.68 8.26 9.54
C VAL A 72 -18.93 7.72 10.94
N SER A 73 -20.07 8.04 11.50
CA SER A 73 -20.46 7.64 12.84
C SER A 73 -21.98 7.43 12.88
N ILE A 74 -22.42 6.93 14.00
CA ILE A 74 -23.84 6.81 14.31
C ILE A 74 -24.25 7.86 15.35
N PRO A 75 -25.56 8.14 15.50
CA PRO A 75 -26.05 9.00 16.56
C PRO A 75 -25.64 8.50 17.95
N VAL A 76 -25.37 9.42 18.87
CA VAL A 76 -24.79 9.18 20.21
C VAL A 76 -25.61 8.24 21.10
N ASN A 77 -26.86 7.95 20.78
CA ASN A 77 -27.77 7.14 21.60
C ASN A 77 -27.83 5.65 21.18
N PHE A 78 -26.82 5.14 20.52
CA PHE A 78 -26.77 3.74 20.15
C PHE A 78 -26.32 2.87 21.33
N ASN A 79 -27.22 2.00 21.80
CA ASN A 79 -27.02 1.18 23.01
C ASN A 79 -26.37 -0.18 22.73
N GLY A 80 -25.37 -0.22 21.87
CA GLY A 80 -24.54 -1.41 21.68
C GLY A 80 -24.88 -2.22 20.41
N GLY A 81 -23.95 -3.08 20.04
CA GLY A 81 -23.98 -3.93 18.85
C GLY A 81 -22.91 -3.57 17.83
N THR A 82 -22.71 -4.44 16.86
CA THR A 82 -21.77 -4.21 15.75
C THR A 82 -22.40 -3.30 14.72
N LEU A 83 -21.64 -2.30 14.30
CA LEU A 83 -22.07 -1.35 13.27
C LEU A 83 -21.75 -1.89 11.89
N LEU A 84 -22.70 -1.76 10.98
CA LEU A 84 -22.50 -2.08 9.58
C LEU A 84 -22.66 -0.82 8.73
N PHE A 85 -21.56 -0.35 8.14
CA PHE A 85 -21.59 0.69 7.15
C PHE A 85 -21.56 0.09 5.75
N ARG A 86 -22.45 0.51 4.87
CA ARG A 86 -22.52 0.01 3.50
C ARG A 86 -22.57 1.16 2.51
N LYS A 87 -21.78 1.03 1.45
CA LYS A 87 -21.81 1.92 0.30
C LYS A 87 -21.86 1.12 -1.00
N VAL A 88 -22.73 1.51 -1.90
CA VAL A 88 -22.76 0.99 -3.27
C VAL A 88 -22.01 1.96 -4.17
N ILE A 89 -21.08 1.44 -4.95
CA ILE A 89 -20.31 2.21 -5.93
C ILE A 89 -20.70 1.72 -7.31
N THR A 90 -21.10 2.64 -8.18
CA THR A 90 -21.38 2.33 -9.59
C THR A 90 -20.15 2.66 -10.42
N LEU A 91 -19.64 1.66 -11.10
CA LEU A 91 -18.50 1.83 -12.02
C LEU A 91 -19.02 2.15 -13.42
N PRO A 92 -18.27 2.96 -14.21
CA PRO A 92 -18.59 3.17 -15.61
C PRO A 92 -18.62 1.86 -16.38
N LYS A 93 -19.66 1.65 -17.19
CA LYS A 93 -19.86 0.38 -17.92
C LYS A 93 -18.87 0.20 -19.07
N ASP A 94 -18.34 1.29 -19.56
CA ASP A 94 -17.39 1.37 -20.69
C ASP A 94 -15.93 1.20 -20.27
N LYS A 95 -15.67 1.08 -18.98
CA LYS A 95 -14.30 0.96 -18.43
C LYS A 95 -14.09 -0.36 -17.72
N LYS A 96 -12.97 -0.99 -17.99
CA LYS A 96 -12.50 -2.16 -17.24
C LYS A 96 -11.71 -1.68 -16.03
N VAL A 97 -12.06 -2.17 -14.85
CA VAL A 97 -11.25 -1.94 -13.65
C VAL A 97 -10.03 -2.85 -13.72
N LEU A 98 -8.85 -2.28 -13.83
CA LEU A 98 -7.58 -3.01 -13.81
C LEU A 98 -7.10 -3.21 -12.36
N ARG A 99 -7.31 -2.21 -11.51
CA ARG A 99 -6.92 -2.24 -10.10
C ARG A 99 -7.84 -1.34 -9.28
N ALA A 100 -8.08 -1.73 -8.04
CA ALA A 100 -8.76 -0.90 -7.06
C ALA A 100 -8.01 -0.95 -5.72
N ARG A 101 -7.94 0.16 -5.03
CA ARG A 101 -7.38 0.28 -3.70
C ARG A 101 -8.37 0.96 -2.78
N ALA A 102 -8.54 0.42 -1.58
CA ALA A 102 -9.31 1.04 -0.51
C ALA A 102 -8.37 1.47 0.61
N TYR A 103 -8.50 2.72 1.03
CA TYR A 103 -7.87 3.25 2.23
C TYR A 103 -8.93 3.37 3.31
N ILE A 104 -8.71 2.70 4.42
CA ILE A 104 -9.68 2.60 5.49
C ILE A 104 -8.97 2.87 6.81
N CYS A 105 -9.56 3.73 7.63
CA CYS A 105 -9.12 4.00 8.98
C CYS A 105 -10.30 3.83 9.92
N GLY A 106 -10.14 3.04 10.97
CA GLY A 106 -11.13 2.84 12.02
C GLY A 106 -10.57 3.26 13.37
N LEU A 107 -11.38 3.93 14.21
CA LEU A 107 -11.03 4.21 15.60
C LEU A 107 -11.22 2.99 16.52
N GLY A 108 -11.58 1.85 15.97
CA GLY A 108 -11.75 0.58 16.64
C GLY A 108 -11.66 -0.55 15.64
N TYR A 109 -11.78 -1.77 16.12
CA TYR A 109 -11.70 -2.94 15.26
C TYR A 109 -12.75 -2.90 14.15
N HIS A 110 -12.32 -3.18 12.94
CA HIS A 110 -13.20 -3.25 11.80
C HIS A 110 -12.79 -4.38 10.85
N GLU A 111 -13.74 -4.80 10.04
CA GLU A 111 -13.52 -5.71 8.93
C GLU A 111 -14.05 -5.06 7.65
N PHE A 112 -13.32 -5.24 6.56
CA PHE A 112 -13.73 -4.72 5.27
C PHE A 112 -14.21 -5.84 4.35
N PHE A 113 -15.36 -5.63 3.75
CA PHE A 113 -15.97 -6.56 2.80
C PHE A 113 -16.24 -5.88 1.47
N LEU A 114 -15.95 -6.57 0.38
CA LEU A 114 -16.29 -6.15 -0.97
C LEU A 114 -17.20 -7.22 -1.60
N ASN A 115 -18.41 -6.85 -1.98
CA ASN A 115 -19.41 -7.76 -2.54
C ASN A 115 -19.63 -9.02 -1.68
N GLY A 116 -19.67 -8.86 -0.37
CA GLY A 116 -19.88 -9.95 0.58
C GLY A 116 -18.66 -10.80 0.91
N LYS A 117 -17.50 -10.54 0.28
CA LYS A 117 -16.25 -11.24 0.57
C LYS A 117 -15.34 -10.36 1.45
N LYS A 118 -14.84 -10.92 2.54
CA LYS A 118 -13.85 -10.25 3.39
C LYS A 118 -12.57 -10.00 2.58
N ILE A 119 -12.02 -8.81 2.72
CA ILE A 119 -10.75 -8.39 2.14
C ILE A 119 -9.72 -8.33 3.26
N GLY A 120 -8.58 -8.97 3.02
CA GLY A 120 -7.56 -9.18 4.04
C GLY A 120 -7.84 -10.43 4.89
N ASP A 121 -6.87 -10.88 5.62
CA ASP A 121 -6.91 -12.04 6.52
C ASP A 121 -6.70 -11.65 8.00
N GLU A 122 -6.43 -10.37 8.25
CA GLU A 122 -6.29 -9.84 9.59
C GLU A 122 -7.60 -9.99 10.37
N ARG A 123 -7.47 -10.33 11.66
CA ARG A 123 -8.63 -10.49 12.55
C ARG A 123 -8.89 -9.27 13.43
N LEU A 124 -7.86 -8.51 13.72
CA LEU A 124 -7.91 -7.33 14.58
C LEU A 124 -7.21 -6.18 13.86
N ASN A 125 -7.98 -5.42 13.10
CA ASN A 125 -7.45 -4.27 12.37
C ASN A 125 -8.19 -2.99 12.81
N PRO A 126 -7.47 -1.90 13.19
CA PRO A 126 -6.04 -1.85 13.40
C PRO A 126 -5.61 -2.66 14.63
N SER A 127 -4.38 -3.20 14.59
CA SER A 127 -3.79 -3.76 15.79
C SER A 127 -3.60 -2.65 16.83
N VAL A 128 -4.04 -2.92 18.04
CA VAL A 128 -3.82 -1.99 19.16
C VAL A 128 -2.37 -2.13 19.60
N THR A 129 -1.65 -1.04 19.57
CA THR A 129 -0.29 -0.91 20.09
C THR A 129 -0.32 -0.23 21.46
#